data_9be7207565b21d40e47a29aa4d86d22a
#
_entry.id   9be7207565b21d40e47a29aa4d86d22a
#
_cell.length_a   1.000
_cell.length_b   1.000
_cell.length_c   1.000
_cell.angle_alpha   90.00
_cell.angle_beta   90.00
_cell.angle_gamma   90.00
#
_symmetry.space_group_name_H-M   'P 1'
#
loop_
_entity.id
_entity.type
_entity.pdbx_description
1 polymer ?
#
loop_
_entity_poly.entity_id
_entity_poly.type
_entity_poly.pdbx_seq_one_letter_code
_entity_poly.pdbx_strand_id
1 'polypeptide(L)'
;MQTIKKNLPGIAVCLSIAIPSWLLGKLVPVIGGPVFSILLGMIIALLWTPGTVCKPGIGFTSKKILQAAVVLLGFGLNLNVVLQTGKQSLPIIICTITTSLLVAFVMHKLLHIDGDISTLIGVGSSICGGSAIAATAPVIHADDEKVAQAISVIFFFNVLAALLFPLLGQAVGFDTTSGEAFGIFAGTAVNDTSSVTAAASTWDSMWGL
;
A
#
# COMPACT_ATOMS: atom_id res chain seq x y z
N MET A 1 9.66 11.30 27.61
CA MET A 1 8.82 12.49 27.38
C MET A 1 9.32 13.40 26.24
N GLN A 2 10.59 13.58 26.01
CA GLN A 2 11.13 14.43 24.90
C GLN A 2 10.78 13.90 23.51
N THR A 3 10.76 12.59 23.29
CA THR A 3 10.45 11.97 21.99
C THR A 3 9.00 12.21 21.55
N ILE A 4 8.05 12.24 22.50
CA ILE A 4 6.65 12.48 22.21
C ILE A 4 6.43 13.94 21.80
N LYS A 5 7.05 14.90 22.50
CA LYS A 5 6.95 16.34 22.19
C LYS A 5 7.51 16.66 20.81
N LYS A 6 8.59 15.97 20.39
CA LYS A 6 9.23 16.15 19.08
C LYS A 6 8.36 15.64 17.93
N ASN A 7 7.57 14.59 18.16
CA ASN A 7 6.73 13.96 17.13
C ASN A 7 5.31 14.54 17.06
N LEU A 8 4.89 15.27 18.10
CA LEU A 8 3.52 15.80 18.23
C LEU A 8 3.06 16.64 17.03
N PRO A 9 3.87 17.57 16.47
CA PRO A 9 3.43 18.37 15.34
C PRO A 9 3.12 17.53 14.08
N GLY A 10 3.96 16.54 13.78
CA GLY A 10 3.73 15.66 12.63
C GLY A 10 2.56 14.70 12.84
N ILE A 11 2.36 14.21 14.06
CA ILE A 11 1.18 13.39 14.41
C ILE A 11 -0.10 14.22 14.27
N ALA A 12 -0.10 15.49 14.71
CA ALA A 12 -1.24 16.38 14.57
C ALA A 12 -1.61 16.61 13.10
N VAL A 13 -0.62 16.77 12.21
CA VAL A 13 -0.84 16.85 10.75
C VAL A 13 -1.47 15.56 10.22
N CYS A 14 -0.97 14.39 10.61
CA CYS A 14 -1.57 13.12 10.19
C CYS A 14 -3.02 12.97 10.68
N LEU A 15 -3.32 13.37 11.91
CA LEU A 15 -4.68 13.35 12.47
C LEU A 15 -5.61 14.34 11.77
N SER A 16 -5.10 15.53 11.40
CA SER A 16 -5.88 16.53 10.65
C SER A 16 -6.28 16.06 9.25
N ILE A 17 -5.58 15.09 8.69
CA ILE A 17 -5.93 14.42 7.43
C ILE A 17 -6.85 13.22 7.72
N ALA A 18 -6.54 12.41 8.72
CA ALA A 18 -7.26 11.19 9.02
C ALA A 18 -8.72 11.42 9.46
N ILE A 19 -8.98 12.46 10.29
CA ILE A 19 -10.32 12.75 10.77
C ILE A 19 -11.28 13.16 9.64
N PRO A 20 -10.96 14.14 8.78
CA PRO A 20 -11.81 14.45 7.63
C PRO A 20 -11.99 13.28 6.67
N SER A 21 -10.91 12.51 6.42
CA SER A 21 -10.97 11.33 5.56
C SER A 21 -11.95 10.28 6.09
N TRP A 22 -11.93 10.04 7.38
CA TRP A 22 -12.86 9.11 8.02
C TRP A 22 -14.31 9.60 7.94
N LEU A 23 -14.55 10.90 8.13
CA LEU A 23 -15.88 11.50 7.97
C LEU A 23 -16.36 11.41 6.51
N LEU A 24 -15.50 11.73 5.55
CA LEU A 24 -15.81 11.61 4.12
C LEU A 24 -16.08 10.16 3.73
N GLY A 25 -15.33 9.21 4.27
CA GLY A 25 -15.56 7.78 4.04
C GLY A 25 -16.91 7.28 4.56
N LYS A 26 -17.46 7.91 5.63
CA LYS A 26 -18.83 7.63 6.09
C LYS A 26 -19.89 8.24 5.19
N LEU A 27 -19.61 9.39 4.56
CA LEU A 27 -20.53 10.05 3.64
C LEU A 27 -20.57 9.36 2.26
N VAL A 28 -19.42 8.82 1.83
CA VAL A 28 -19.28 8.13 0.54
C VAL A 28 -18.69 6.73 0.79
N PRO A 29 -19.52 5.75 1.21
CA PRO A 29 -19.04 4.41 1.54
C PRO A 29 -18.35 3.70 0.38
N VAL A 30 -18.75 4.00 -0.87
CA VAL A 30 -18.19 3.41 -2.09
C VAL A 30 -16.68 3.66 -2.24
N ILE A 31 -16.14 4.76 -1.70
CA ILE A 31 -14.71 5.09 -1.80
C ILE A 31 -13.96 4.66 -0.54
N GLY A 32 -14.63 4.72 0.61
CA GLY A 32 -14.03 4.39 1.90
C GLY A 32 -13.07 5.43 2.47
N GLY A 33 -12.94 5.44 3.81
CA GLY A 33 -12.07 6.39 4.52
C GLY A 33 -10.57 6.28 4.19
N PRO A 34 -10.00 5.07 4.06
CA PRO A 34 -8.59 4.89 3.74
C PRO A 34 -8.20 5.50 2.39
N VAL A 35 -9.04 5.36 1.37
CA VAL A 35 -8.80 5.96 0.05
C VAL A 35 -8.82 7.48 0.12
N PHE A 36 -9.78 8.07 0.84
CA PHE A 36 -9.78 9.52 1.08
C PHE A 36 -8.52 9.99 1.80
N SER A 37 -7.99 9.21 2.75
CA SER A 37 -6.75 9.54 3.46
C SER A 37 -5.55 9.56 2.50
N ILE A 38 -5.47 8.62 1.56
CA ILE A 38 -4.41 8.57 0.54
C ILE A 38 -4.52 9.79 -0.38
N LEU A 39 -5.72 10.05 -0.93
CA LEU A 39 -5.95 11.16 -1.86
C LEU A 39 -5.68 12.52 -1.21
N LEU A 40 -6.22 12.77 -0.02
CA LEU A 40 -5.98 14.01 0.71
C LEU A 40 -4.52 14.17 1.11
N GLY A 41 -3.86 13.09 1.55
CA GLY A 41 -2.44 13.09 1.85
C GLY A 41 -1.59 13.44 0.64
N MET A 42 -1.93 12.89 -0.53
CA MET A 42 -1.24 13.18 -1.79
C MET A 42 -1.44 14.63 -2.25
N ILE A 43 -2.67 15.15 -2.19
CA ILE A 43 -2.97 16.55 -2.52
C ILE A 43 -2.19 17.50 -1.59
N ILE A 44 -2.19 17.22 -0.28
CA ILE A 44 -1.47 18.04 0.68
C ILE A 44 0.03 17.97 0.43
N ALA A 45 0.59 16.80 0.10
CA ALA A 45 2.00 16.65 -0.22
C ALA A 45 2.43 17.41 -1.48
N LEU A 46 1.53 17.59 -2.45
CA LEU A 46 1.77 18.41 -3.65
C LEU A 46 1.74 19.91 -3.34
N LEU A 47 0.88 20.34 -2.42
CA LEU A 47 0.67 21.75 -2.09
C LEU A 47 1.58 22.24 -0.96
N TRP A 48 2.02 21.34 -0.10
CA TRP A 48 2.75 21.69 1.11
C TRP A 48 3.86 20.70 1.40
N THR A 49 5.09 21.19 1.41
CA THR A 49 6.24 20.41 1.84
C THR A 49 6.38 20.50 3.37
N PRO A 50 6.30 19.36 4.10
CA PRO A 50 6.39 19.38 5.55
C PRO A 50 7.74 19.93 6.01
N GLY A 51 7.69 20.99 6.84
CA GLY A 51 8.87 21.57 7.44
C GLY A 51 9.63 20.58 8.34
N THR A 52 10.87 20.94 8.69
CA THR A 52 11.76 20.11 9.52
C THR A 52 11.14 19.70 10.87
N VAL A 53 10.20 20.49 11.38
CA VAL A 53 9.48 20.25 12.64
C VAL A 53 8.47 19.12 12.52
N CYS A 54 7.80 18.96 11.37
CA CYS A 54 6.75 17.96 11.16
C CYS A 54 7.30 16.60 10.68
N LYS A 55 8.42 16.60 9.95
CA LYS A 55 9.05 15.38 9.40
C LYS A 55 9.23 14.24 10.40
N PRO A 56 9.78 14.49 11.64
CA PRO A 56 9.96 13.39 12.60
C PRO A 56 8.65 12.73 13.02
N GLY A 57 7.58 13.51 13.21
CA GLY A 57 6.27 13.01 13.61
C GLY A 57 5.55 12.26 12.48
N ILE A 58 5.66 12.73 11.24
CA ILE A 58 5.14 12.02 10.06
C ILE A 58 5.87 10.69 9.92
N GLY A 59 7.21 10.66 10.01
CA GLY A 59 8.00 9.44 9.97
C GLY A 59 7.71 8.48 11.15
N PHE A 60 7.38 9.00 12.33
CA PHE A 60 6.94 8.20 13.46
C PHE A 60 5.57 7.57 13.19
N THR A 61 4.63 8.32 12.63
CA THR A 61 3.28 7.83 12.28
C THR A 61 3.36 6.75 11.21
N SER A 62 4.09 6.99 10.13
CA SER A 62 4.21 6.04 9.01
C SER A 62 4.96 4.75 9.37
N LYS A 63 5.80 4.75 10.41
CA LYS A 63 6.54 3.55 10.83
C LYS A 63 5.95 2.93 12.09
N LYS A 64 5.86 3.67 13.19
CA LYS A 64 5.51 3.11 14.50
C LYS A 64 4.00 2.97 14.71
N ILE A 65 3.21 3.98 14.32
CA ILE A 65 1.75 3.90 14.45
C ILE A 65 1.21 2.88 13.46
N LEU A 66 1.71 2.85 12.22
CA LEU A 66 1.34 1.82 11.25
C LEU A 66 1.68 0.41 11.74
N GLN A 67 2.89 0.19 12.28
CA GLN A 67 3.26 -1.11 12.86
C GLN A 67 2.33 -1.51 14.00
N ALA A 68 2.02 -0.59 14.90
CA ALA A 68 1.09 -0.84 15.99
C ALA A 68 -0.32 -1.17 15.48
N ALA A 69 -0.80 -0.46 14.46
CA ALA A 69 -2.10 -0.73 13.84
C ALA A 69 -2.14 -2.13 13.21
N VAL A 70 -1.09 -2.54 12.49
CA VAL A 70 -0.98 -3.89 11.90
C VAL A 70 -0.97 -4.98 12.97
N VAL A 71 -0.25 -4.76 14.09
CA VAL A 71 -0.25 -5.70 15.22
C VAL A 71 -1.66 -5.82 15.83
N LEU A 72 -2.35 -4.69 16.05
CA LEU A 72 -3.71 -4.69 16.58
C LEU A 72 -4.71 -5.38 15.64
N LEU A 73 -4.58 -5.18 14.33
CA LEU A 73 -5.37 -5.91 13.33
C LEU A 73 -5.12 -7.43 13.43
N GLY A 74 -3.85 -7.84 13.65
CA GLY A 74 -3.49 -9.25 13.82
C GLY A 74 -4.19 -9.92 14.99
N PHE A 75 -4.46 -9.21 16.09
CA PHE A 75 -5.23 -9.76 17.23
C PHE A 75 -6.70 -10.02 16.91
N GLY A 76 -7.27 -9.35 15.91
CA GLY A 76 -8.63 -9.57 15.45
C GLY A 76 -8.77 -10.73 14.47
N LEU A 77 -7.66 -11.30 13.96
CA LEU A 77 -7.69 -12.33 12.94
C LEU A 77 -7.88 -13.72 13.55
N ASN A 78 -8.74 -14.52 12.92
CA ASN A 78 -8.89 -15.93 13.24
C ASN A 78 -7.76 -16.74 12.60
N LEU A 79 -6.91 -17.38 13.40
CA LEU A 79 -5.76 -18.16 12.92
C LEU A 79 -6.15 -19.27 11.94
N ASN A 80 -7.31 -19.90 12.10
CA ASN A 80 -7.77 -20.92 11.16
C ASN A 80 -8.06 -20.33 9.78
N VAL A 81 -8.71 -19.16 9.74
CA VAL A 81 -8.96 -18.43 8.49
C VAL A 81 -7.64 -18.02 7.83
N VAL A 82 -6.69 -17.50 8.62
CA VAL A 82 -5.36 -17.12 8.10
C VAL A 82 -4.62 -18.31 7.49
N LEU A 83 -4.67 -19.48 8.15
CA LEU A 83 -4.02 -20.70 7.64
C LEU A 83 -4.71 -21.22 6.37
N GLN A 84 -6.03 -21.17 6.32
CA GLN A 84 -6.80 -21.61 5.16
C GLN A 84 -6.56 -20.68 3.97
N THR A 85 -6.72 -19.37 4.13
CA THR A 85 -6.46 -18.38 3.09
C THR A 85 -4.99 -18.39 2.66
N GLY A 86 -4.06 -18.56 3.60
CA GLY A 86 -2.63 -18.68 3.29
C GLY A 86 -2.30 -19.87 2.39
N LYS A 87 -2.92 -21.04 2.63
CA LYS A 87 -2.75 -22.21 1.77
C LYS A 87 -3.29 -21.99 0.35
N GLN A 88 -4.42 -21.31 0.23
CA GLN A 88 -5.03 -20.99 -1.06
C GLN A 88 -4.22 -19.94 -1.82
N SER A 89 -3.68 -18.93 -1.12
CA SER A 89 -2.94 -17.82 -1.72
C SER A 89 -1.50 -18.18 -2.09
N LEU A 90 -0.88 -19.17 -1.44
CA LEU A 90 0.52 -19.49 -1.62
C LEU A 90 0.93 -19.81 -3.07
N PRO A 91 0.18 -20.63 -3.84
CA PRO A 91 0.49 -20.84 -5.25
C PRO A 91 0.39 -19.55 -6.08
N ILE A 92 -0.61 -18.71 -5.78
CA ILE A 92 -0.83 -17.43 -6.46
C ILE A 92 0.35 -16.50 -6.18
N ILE A 93 0.79 -16.42 -4.92
CA ILE A 93 1.93 -15.59 -4.51
C ILE A 93 3.22 -16.02 -5.24
N ILE A 94 3.50 -17.31 -5.35
CA ILE A 94 4.66 -17.80 -6.09
C ILE A 94 4.57 -17.41 -7.57
N CYS A 95 3.40 -17.56 -8.19
CA CYS A 95 3.18 -17.17 -9.57
C CYS A 95 3.34 -15.66 -9.77
N THR A 96 2.77 -14.83 -8.88
CA THR A 96 2.86 -13.37 -9.00
C THR A 96 4.30 -12.86 -8.82
N ILE A 97 5.04 -13.37 -7.84
CA ILE A 97 6.46 -13.04 -7.63
C ILE A 97 7.27 -13.40 -8.89
N THR A 98 7.11 -14.63 -9.37
CA THR A 98 7.85 -15.11 -10.56
C THR A 98 7.51 -14.28 -11.78
N THR A 99 6.24 -14.00 -12.02
CA THR A 99 5.78 -13.19 -13.14
C THR A 99 6.31 -11.75 -13.05
N SER A 100 6.24 -11.13 -11.87
CA SER A 100 6.75 -9.77 -11.68
C SER A 100 8.22 -9.64 -11.99
N LEU A 101 9.06 -10.56 -11.49
CA LEU A 101 10.49 -10.57 -11.74
C LEU A 101 10.81 -10.87 -13.22
N LEU A 102 10.09 -11.80 -13.84
CA LEU A 102 10.25 -12.11 -15.25
C LEU A 102 9.88 -10.93 -16.14
N VAL A 103 8.74 -10.27 -15.86
CA VAL A 103 8.29 -9.09 -16.60
C VAL A 103 9.30 -7.95 -16.45
N ALA A 104 9.78 -7.68 -15.24
CA ALA A 104 10.80 -6.66 -15.00
C ALA A 104 12.08 -6.95 -15.83
N PHE A 105 12.53 -8.20 -15.83
CA PHE A 105 13.71 -8.62 -16.62
C PHE A 105 13.48 -8.49 -18.13
N VAL A 106 12.32 -8.90 -18.61
CA VAL A 106 11.96 -8.80 -20.05
C VAL A 106 11.86 -7.33 -20.46
N MET A 107 11.21 -6.49 -19.65
CA MET A 107 11.10 -5.05 -19.91
C MET A 107 12.46 -4.35 -19.90
N HIS A 108 13.35 -4.71 -18.98
CA HIS A 108 14.73 -4.24 -18.98
C HIS A 108 15.39 -4.49 -20.33
N LYS A 109 15.29 -5.72 -20.87
CA LYS A 109 15.91 -6.09 -22.15
C LYS A 109 15.24 -5.49 -23.38
N LEU A 110 13.91 -5.45 -23.40
CA LEU A 110 13.14 -4.97 -24.57
C LEU A 110 13.16 -3.44 -24.68
N LEU A 111 12.96 -2.75 -23.57
CA LEU A 111 12.84 -1.29 -23.54
C LEU A 111 14.16 -0.59 -23.18
N HIS A 112 15.24 -1.35 -22.95
CA HIS A 112 16.54 -0.83 -22.53
C HIS A 112 16.45 0.07 -21.29
N ILE A 113 15.53 -0.26 -20.37
CA ILE A 113 15.39 0.44 -19.09
C ILE A 113 16.64 0.17 -18.24
N ASP A 114 17.06 1.14 -17.46
CA ASP A 114 18.17 0.99 -16.51
C ASP A 114 17.96 -0.25 -15.62
N GLY A 115 19.02 -1.05 -15.46
CA GLY A 115 18.96 -2.32 -14.75
C GLY A 115 18.62 -2.18 -13.27
N ASP A 116 19.10 -1.09 -12.62
CA ASP A 116 18.82 -0.83 -11.20
C ASP A 116 17.35 -0.48 -11.02
N ILE A 117 16.81 0.41 -11.88
CA ILE A 117 15.38 0.81 -11.84
C ILE A 117 14.50 -0.42 -12.07
N SER A 118 14.81 -1.23 -13.08
CA SER A 118 14.04 -2.44 -13.40
C SER A 118 14.07 -3.45 -12.25
N THR A 119 15.23 -3.65 -11.63
CA THR A 119 15.39 -4.54 -10.48
C THR A 119 14.61 -4.04 -9.29
N LEU A 120 14.71 -2.74 -8.97
CA LEU A 120 13.99 -2.12 -7.85
C LEU A 120 12.46 -2.21 -8.03
N ILE A 121 11.96 -1.91 -9.23
CA ILE A 121 10.52 -2.03 -9.53
C ILE A 121 10.09 -3.50 -9.49
N GLY A 122 10.86 -4.42 -10.06
CA GLY A 122 10.57 -5.85 -10.05
C GLY A 122 10.47 -6.42 -8.64
N VAL A 123 11.44 -6.11 -7.78
CA VAL A 123 11.44 -6.55 -6.38
C VAL A 123 10.33 -5.83 -5.59
N GLY A 124 10.13 -4.54 -5.81
CA GLY A 124 9.03 -3.78 -5.20
C GLY A 124 7.66 -4.36 -5.53
N SER A 125 7.42 -4.66 -6.81
CA SER A 125 6.16 -5.25 -7.27
C SER A 125 5.97 -6.72 -6.86
N SER A 126 7.05 -7.39 -6.44
CA SER A 126 7.00 -8.81 -6.06
C SER A 126 6.62 -9.03 -4.59
N ILE A 127 6.94 -8.10 -3.69
CA ILE A 127 6.90 -8.34 -2.24
C ILE A 127 6.01 -7.30 -1.55
N CYS A 128 6.60 -6.17 -1.12
CA CYS A 128 5.93 -5.19 -0.27
C CYS A 128 6.22 -3.73 -0.67
N GLY A 129 6.39 -3.50 -1.96
CA GLY A 129 6.54 -2.15 -2.52
C GLY A 129 7.79 -1.43 -2.04
N GLY A 130 7.60 -0.26 -1.45
CA GLY A 130 8.69 0.64 -1.07
C GLY A 130 9.67 0.06 -0.03
N SER A 131 9.22 -0.82 0.86
CA SER A 131 10.11 -1.46 1.85
C SER A 131 11.06 -2.48 1.22
N ALA A 132 10.59 -3.23 0.20
CA ALA A 132 11.44 -4.13 -0.57
C ALA A 132 12.47 -3.35 -1.39
N ILE A 133 12.07 -2.23 -2.01
CA ILE A 133 12.99 -1.31 -2.70
C ILE A 133 14.06 -0.79 -1.75
N ALA A 134 13.66 -0.28 -0.58
CA ALA A 134 14.59 0.27 0.42
C ALA A 134 15.58 -0.77 0.96
N ALA A 135 15.17 -2.04 1.04
CA ALA A 135 16.07 -3.14 1.43
C ALA A 135 17.02 -3.56 0.31
N THR A 136 16.56 -3.51 -0.95
CA THR A 136 17.35 -3.94 -2.12
C THR A 136 18.34 -2.88 -2.59
N ALA A 137 17.96 -1.60 -2.50
CA ALA A 137 18.77 -0.48 -2.99
C ALA A 137 20.24 -0.49 -2.50
N PRO A 138 20.53 -0.66 -1.19
CA PRO A 138 21.92 -0.72 -0.73
C PRO A 138 22.67 -1.97 -1.19
N VAL A 139 21.96 -3.06 -1.50
CA VAL A 139 22.59 -4.32 -1.96
C VAL A 139 23.09 -4.21 -3.40
N ILE A 140 22.33 -3.51 -4.25
CA ILE A 140 22.71 -3.28 -5.65
C ILE A 140 23.45 -1.96 -5.86
N HIS A 141 23.72 -1.21 -4.77
CA HIS A 141 24.36 0.10 -4.80
C HIS A 141 23.63 1.12 -5.70
N ALA A 142 22.29 1.08 -5.71
CA ALA A 142 21.48 1.97 -6.52
C ALA A 142 21.56 3.41 -6.03
N ASP A 143 21.60 4.36 -6.97
CA ASP A 143 21.57 5.79 -6.68
C ASP A 143 20.23 6.21 -6.05
N ASP A 144 20.27 7.18 -5.12
CA ASP A 144 19.09 7.71 -4.42
C ASP A 144 18.00 8.20 -5.39
N GLU A 145 18.37 8.75 -6.54
CA GLU A 145 17.44 9.19 -7.58
C GLU A 145 16.65 8.02 -8.18
N LYS A 146 17.33 6.91 -8.50
CA LYS A 146 16.70 5.69 -9.02
C LYS A 146 15.77 5.05 -7.98
N VAL A 147 16.19 5.06 -6.72
CA VAL A 147 15.37 4.59 -5.60
C VAL A 147 14.10 5.43 -5.47
N ALA A 148 14.21 6.76 -5.52
CA ALA A 148 13.07 7.65 -5.45
C ALA A 148 12.10 7.47 -6.63
N GLN A 149 12.62 7.28 -7.85
CA GLN A 149 11.82 6.99 -9.04
C GLN A 149 11.06 5.67 -8.89
N ALA A 150 11.75 4.59 -8.50
CA ALA A 150 11.13 3.28 -8.32
C ALA A 150 10.04 3.31 -7.25
N ILE A 151 10.30 3.95 -6.10
CA ILE A 151 9.32 4.12 -5.03
C ILE A 151 8.10 4.90 -5.52
N SER A 152 8.30 5.99 -6.25
CA SER A 152 7.21 6.83 -6.76
C SER A 152 6.30 6.07 -7.73
N VAL A 153 6.88 5.27 -8.62
CA VAL A 153 6.13 4.41 -9.54
C VAL A 153 5.28 3.38 -8.79
N ILE A 154 5.88 2.68 -7.84
CA ILE A 154 5.18 1.66 -7.05
C ILE A 154 4.02 2.28 -6.26
N PHE A 155 4.24 3.40 -5.58
CA PHE A 155 3.16 4.07 -4.84
C PHE A 155 2.05 4.60 -5.74
N PHE A 156 2.39 5.16 -6.90
CA PHE A 156 1.41 5.60 -7.88
C PHE A 156 0.48 4.46 -8.31
N PHE A 157 1.05 3.31 -8.69
CA PHE A 157 0.25 2.14 -9.09
C PHE A 157 -0.53 1.52 -7.93
N ASN A 158 -0.01 1.55 -6.71
CA ASN A 158 -0.75 1.09 -5.54
C ASN A 158 -1.98 1.96 -5.25
N VAL A 159 -1.85 3.28 -5.36
CA VAL A 159 -3.00 4.20 -5.22
C VAL A 159 -4.02 3.96 -6.33
N LEU A 160 -3.55 3.82 -7.57
CA LEU A 160 -4.40 3.53 -8.71
C LEU A 160 -5.15 2.19 -8.53
N ALA A 161 -4.44 1.17 -8.06
CA ALA A 161 -5.04 -0.14 -7.74
C ALA A 161 -6.09 -0.03 -6.63
N ALA A 162 -5.83 0.72 -5.56
CA ALA A 162 -6.80 0.93 -4.47
C ALA A 162 -8.11 1.54 -4.96
N LEU A 163 -8.05 2.39 -5.99
CA LEU A 163 -9.23 3.02 -6.59
C LEU A 163 -9.93 2.12 -7.62
N LEU A 164 -9.15 1.46 -8.48
CA LEU A 164 -9.70 0.74 -9.64
C LEU A 164 -10.08 -0.70 -9.34
N PHE A 165 -9.39 -1.37 -8.42
CA PHE A 165 -9.60 -2.81 -8.18
C PHE A 165 -10.99 -3.15 -7.63
N PRO A 166 -11.62 -2.38 -6.74
CA PRO A 166 -13.00 -2.65 -6.36
C PRO A 166 -13.96 -2.60 -7.56
N LEU A 167 -13.77 -1.65 -8.48
CA LEU A 167 -14.57 -1.53 -9.69
C LEU A 167 -14.28 -2.67 -10.68
N LEU A 168 -13.01 -3.04 -10.84
CA LEU A 168 -12.60 -4.17 -11.67
C LEU A 168 -13.13 -5.49 -11.10
N GLY A 169 -13.09 -5.68 -9.78
CA GLY A 169 -13.63 -6.86 -9.11
C GLY A 169 -15.12 -7.04 -9.40
N GLN A 170 -15.87 -5.96 -9.39
CA GLN A 170 -17.29 -5.95 -9.79
C GLN A 170 -17.45 -6.32 -11.27
N ALA A 171 -16.65 -5.75 -12.15
CA ALA A 171 -16.73 -6.00 -13.60
C ALA A 171 -16.35 -7.44 -13.96
N VAL A 172 -15.41 -8.04 -13.26
CA VAL A 172 -14.96 -9.44 -13.44
C VAL A 172 -15.96 -10.43 -12.82
N GLY A 173 -16.82 -9.97 -11.89
CA GLY A 173 -17.85 -10.79 -11.25
C GLY A 173 -17.32 -11.60 -10.07
N PHE A 174 -16.45 -11.03 -9.24
CA PHE A 174 -16.09 -11.64 -7.98
C PHE A 174 -17.30 -11.81 -7.06
N ASP A 175 -17.26 -12.85 -6.23
CA ASP A 175 -18.31 -13.10 -5.24
C ASP A 175 -18.46 -11.91 -4.28
N THR A 176 -19.68 -11.38 -4.24
CA THR A 176 -20.04 -10.21 -3.42
C THR A 176 -20.57 -10.60 -2.05
N THR A 177 -20.67 -11.90 -1.75
CA THR A 177 -21.26 -12.39 -0.50
C THR A 177 -20.24 -12.66 0.59
N SER A 178 -19.00 -13.04 0.22
CA SER A 178 -17.96 -13.43 1.18
C SER A 178 -16.75 -12.50 1.21
N GLY A 179 -16.53 -11.71 0.16
CA GLY A 179 -15.33 -10.87 0.02
C GLY A 179 -13.99 -11.63 -0.09
N GLU A 180 -13.99 -12.97 0.11
CA GLU A 180 -12.76 -13.77 0.17
C GLU A 180 -11.97 -13.73 -1.15
N ALA A 181 -12.65 -13.95 -2.28
CA ALA A 181 -12.03 -13.95 -3.60
C ALA A 181 -11.41 -12.59 -3.94
N PHE A 182 -12.12 -11.50 -3.64
CA PHE A 182 -11.60 -10.16 -3.83
C PHE A 182 -10.43 -9.86 -2.87
N GLY A 183 -10.52 -10.29 -1.62
CA GLY A 183 -9.45 -10.14 -0.62
C GLY A 183 -8.16 -10.84 -1.05
N ILE A 184 -8.23 -12.07 -1.59
CA ILE A 184 -7.08 -12.79 -2.15
C ILE A 184 -6.50 -12.03 -3.35
N PHE A 185 -7.36 -11.59 -4.27
CA PHE A 185 -6.95 -10.81 -5.43
C PHE A 185 -6.24 -9.50 -5.02
N ALA A 186 -6.86 -8.69 -4.17
CA ALA A 186 -6.29 -7.42 -3.72
C ALA A 186 -4.98 -7.64 -2.94
N GLY A 187 -4.95 -8.64 -2.04
CA GLY A 187 -3.78 -8.96 -1.22
C GLY A 187 -2.59 -9.52 -1.99
N THR A 188 -2.81 -10.09 -3.18
CA THR A 188 -1.73 -10.61 -4.04
C THR A 188 -1.32 -9.67 -5.16
N ALA A 189 -2.21 -8.77 -5.58
CA ALA A 189 -1.96 -7.86 -6.70
C ALA A 189 -1.51 -6.46 -6.27
N VAL A 190 -1.77 -6.06 -5.03
CA VAL A 190 -1.36 -4.75 -4.48
C VAL A 190 -0.22 -4.96 -3.48
N ASN A 191 0.85 -4.18 -3.63
CA ASN A 191 2.10 -4.42 -2.91
C ASN A 191 2.25 -3.59 -1.62
N ASP A 192 1.29 -2.74 -1.30
CA ASP A 192 1.31 -1.89 -0.11
C ASP A 192 0.11 -2.20 0.79
N THR A 193 0.38 -2.48 2.07
CA THR A 193 -0.64 -2.87 3.05
C THR A 193 -1.75 -1.84 3.21
N SER A 194 -1.42 -0.54 3.14
CA SER A 194 -2.42 0.52 3.24
C SER A 194 -3.35 0.54 2.03
N SER A 195 -2.81 0.34 0.84
CA SER A 195 -3.59 0.29 -0.41
C SER A 195 -4.43 -0.99 -0.51
N VAL A 196 -3.91 -2.14 -0.04
CA VAL A 196 -4.70 -3.38 0.10
C VAL A 196 -5.89 -3.17 1.03
N THR A 197 -5.64 -2.60 2.21
CA THR A 197 -6.69 -2.31 3.19
C THR A 197 -7.71 -1.32 2.63
N ALA A 198 -7.27 -0.31 1.89
CA ALA A 198 -8.15 0.64 1.23
C ALA A 198 -9.04 -0.04 0.19
N ALA A 199 -8.48 -0.88 -0.69
CA ALA A 199 -9.23 -1.62 -1.69
C ALA A 199 -10.24 -2.58 -1.04
N ALA A 200 -9.82 -3.35 -0.04
CA ALA A 200 -10.68 -4.30 0.68
C ALA A 200 -11.82 -3.59 1.42
N SER A 201 -11.53 -2.53 2.18
CA SER A 201 -12.56 -1.79 2.90
C SER A 201 -13.54 -1.06 1.97
N THR A 202 -13.09 -0.67 0.77
CA THR A 202 -13.97 -0.12 -0.26
C THR A 202 -14.89 -1.20 -0.80
N TRP A 203 -14.36 -2.40 -1.07
CA TRP A 203 -15.17 -3.55 -1.50
C TRP A 203 -16.23 -3.92 -0.45
N ASP A 204 -15.83 -4.07 0.82
CA ASP A 204 -16.75 -4.37 1.92
C ASP A 204 -17.83 -3.29 2.06
N SER A 205 -17.47 -2.02 1.91
CA SER A 205 -18.41 -0.89 1.97
C SER A 205 -19.40 -0.88 0.80
N MET A 206 -18.98 -1.31 -0.38
CA MET A 206 -19.84 -1.40 -1.57
C MET A 206 -20.90 -2.48 -1.43
N TRP A 207 -20.59 -3.58 -0.74
CA TRP A 207 -21.45 -4.77 -0.68
C TRP A 207 -22.02 -5.03 0.71
N GLY A 208 -21.68 -4.20 1.72
CA GLY A 208 -22.19 -4.33 3.09
C GLY A 208 -21.68 -5.55 3.83
N LEU A 209 -20.44 -5.95 3.57
CA LEU A 209 -19.75 -7.08 4.21
C LEU A 209 -19.11 -6.70 5.54
#